data_ff6bbc3315154fba3035aa8fbc855eaf
#
_entry.id   ff6bbc3315154fba3035aa8fbc855eaf
#
_cell.length_a   1.000
_cell.length_b   1.000
_cell.length_c   1.000
_cell.angle_alpha   90.00
_cell.angle_beta   90.00
_cell.angle_gamma   90.00
#
_symmetry.space_group_name_H-M   'P 1'
#
loop_
_entity.id
_entity.type
_entity.pdbx_description
1 polymer ?
#
loop_
_entity_poly.entity_id
_entity_poly.type
_entity_poly.pdbx_seq_one_letter_code
_entity_poly.pdbx_strand_id
1 'polypeptide(L)'
;MRIAIVSDIHGNQTAFEAVLADLRQTSPDLVLHGGDLADTGSNPAEIVDRIRNLGWQGVVGNTDQMLTSPETFEEFANQSPKLQSLWVVLREMAAAAREALGEERLAWLRSLPITQIHAPIALVHASPESPWRAPVPEANDDELQSLYGPLGQPVVVYGHIHRPYIRDMSKMIVANTGSVGLPYDGDRRASYLLIDDLKPEIRRVEYDMNRELGALSRSGFPHADWVARTLESGAPQMP
;
A
#
# COMPACT_ATOMS: atom_id res chain seq x y z
N MET A 1 -3.86 0.43 23.65
CA MET A 1 -3.97 -0.59 22.56
C MET A 1 -2.99 -0.21 21.48
N ARG A 2 -2.12 -1.13 21.11
CA ARG A 2 -1.09 -0.93 20.08
C ARG A 2 -1.58 -1.50 18.74
N ILE A 3 -1.64 -0.67 17.72
CA ILE A 3 -2.13 -1.06 16.38
C ILE A 3 -1.03 -0.83 15.37
N ALA A 4 -0.76 -1.83 14.53
CA ALA A 4 0.13 -1.67 13.37
C ALA A 4 -0.70 -1.58 12.09
N ILE A 5 -0.30 -0.68 11.17
CA ILE A 5 -0.92 -0.56 9.85
C ILE A 5 0.16 -0.74 8.79
N VAL A 6 -0.01 -1.80 8.00
CA VAL A 6 0.92 -2.26 6.96
C VAL A 6 0.26 -2.05 5.61
N SER A 7 0.87 -1.32 4.69
CA SER A 7 0.26 -0.95 3.42
C SER A 7 1.25 -0.99 2.26
N ASP A 8 0.74 -1.04 1.05
CA ASP A 8 1.53 -0.89 -0.17
C ASP A 8 2.68 -1.92 -0.23
N ILE A 9 2.29 -3.21 -0.09
CA ILE A 9 3.24 -4.34 -0.05
C ILE A 9 3.71 -4.68 -1.47
N HIS A 10 2.84 -4.53 -2.47
CA HIS A 10 3.16 -4.67 -3.87
C HIS A 10 3.88 -5.99 -4.23
N GLY A 11 3.48 -7.11 -3.61
CA GLY A 11 4.07 -8.41 -3.90
C GLY A 11 5.53 -8.59 -3.45
N ASN A 12 6.15 -7.62 -2.76
CA ASN A 12 7.52 -7.70 -2.25
C ASN A 12 7.56 -8.58 -0.99
N GLN A 13 7.74 -9.89 -1.22
CA GLN A 13 7.74 -10.87 -0.14
C GLN A 13 8.89 -10.65 0.83
N THR A 14 10.07 -10.29 0.35
CA THR A 14 11.25 -10.13 1.20
C THR A 14 11.06 -8.98 2.21
N ALA A 15 10.54 -7.85 1.75
CA ALA A 15 10.23 -6.72 2.62
C ALA A 15 9.10 -7.06 3.61
N PHE A 16 8.07 -7.76 3.14
CA PHE A 16 6.95 -8.17 3.99
C PHE A 16 7.38 -9.15 5.09
N GLU A 17 8.24 -10.12 4.78
CA GLU A 17 8.81 -11.04 5.79
C GLU A 17 9.62 -10.28 6.87
N ALA A 18 10.38 -9.26 6.47
CA ALA A 18 11.11 -8.42 7.42
C ALA A 18 10.15 -7.62 8.32
N VAL A 19 9.08 -7.05 7.76
CA VAL A 19 8.04 -6.37 8.55
C VAL A 19 7.34 -7.34 9.50
N LEU A 20 7.02 -8.57 9.07
CA LEU A 20 6.46 -9.61 9.96
C LEU A 20 7.41 -9.95 11.11
N ALA A 21 8.72 -9.91 10.88
CA ALA A 21 9.70 -10.14 11.94
C ALA A 21 9.75 -8.98 12.95
N ASP A 22 9.66 -7.72 12.49
CA ASP A 22 9.60 -6.53 13.34
C ASP A 22 8.28 -6.47 14.13
N LEU A 23 7.15 -6.84 13.52
CA LEU A 23 5.85 -6.93 14.19
C LEU A 23 5.85 -7.92 15.35
N ARG A 24 6.59 -9.03 15.26
CA ARG A 24 6.75 -9.96 16.39
C ARG A 24 7.48 -9.32 17.57
N GLN A 25 8.40 -8.38 17.32
CA GLN A 25 9.13 -7.67 18.36
C GLN A 25 8.30 -6.54 18.98
N THR A 26 7.58 -5.79 18.13
CA THR A 26 6.73 -4.67 18.58
C THR A 26 5.43 -5.13 19.22
N SER A 27 5.02 -6.39 18.97
CA SER A 27 3.86 -7.06 19.56
C SER A 27 2.59 -6.21 19.56
N PRO A 28 2.08 -5.75 18.39
CA PRO A 28 0.81 -5.03 18.35
C PRO A 28 -0.36 -5.92 18.72
N ASP A 29 -1.38 -5.33 19.35
CA ASP A 29 -2.64 -6.01 19.69
C ASP A 29 -3.48 -6.28 18.44
N LEU A 30 -3.33 -5.45 17.41
CA LEU A 30 -4.05 -5.53 16.15
C LEU A 30 -3.13 -5.13 14.99
N VAL A 31 -3.24 -5.85 13.88
CA VAL A 31 -2.60 -5.47 12.62
C VAL A 31 -3.68 -5.31 11.55
N LEU A 32 -3.63 -4.18 10.83
CA LEU A 32 -4.50 -3.88 9.69
C LEU A 32 -3.66 -3.70 8.43
N HIS A 33 -4.24 -3.97 7.25
CA HIS A 33 -3.60 -3.65 5.99
C HIS A 33 -4.29 -2.49 5.26
N GLY A 34 -3.49 -1.63 4.64
CA GLY A 34 -3.95 -0.42 3.93
C GLY A 34 -4.17 -0.60 2.42
N GLY A 35 -4.20 -1.83 1.91
CA GLY A 35 -4.34 -2.12 0.48
C GLY A 35 -3.02 -2.13 -0.30
N ASP A 36 -3.12 -2.25 -1.62
CA ASP A 36 -2.04 -2.41 -2.59
C ASP A 36 -1.11 -3.58 -2.23
N LEU A 37 -1.72 -4.78 -2.26
CA LEU A 37 -1.08 -5.97 -1.72
C LEU A 37 -0.20 -6.70 -2.74
N ALA A 38 -0.62 -6.77 -4.03
CA ALA A 38 -0.15 -7.88 -4.86
C ALA A 38 -0.05 -7.58 -6.37
N ASP A 39 0.57 -6.49 -6.82
CA ASP A 39 0.60 -6.16 -8.25
C ASP A 39 1.99 -6.07 -8.91
N THR A 40 3.06 -5.81 -8.15
CA THR A 40 4.33 -5.34 -8.74
C THR A 40 5.53 -6.25 -8.42
N GLY A 41 5.53 -6.89 -7.27
CA GLY A 41 6.69 -7.65 -6.77
C GLY A 41 6.72 -9.11 -7.19
N SER A 42 7.67 -9.84 -6.63
CA SER A 42 8.03 -11.19 -7.05
C SER A 42 7.01 -12.28 -6.71
N ASN A 43 6.15 -12.06 -5.69
CA ASN A 43 5.28 -13.12 -5.13
C ASN A 43 3.89 -12.62 -4.73
N PRO A 44 3.06 -12.18 -5.70
CA PRO A 44 1.72 -11.63 -5.39
C PRO A 44 0.78 -12.62 -4.67
N ALA A 45 0.75 -13.86 -5.09
CA ALA A 45 -0.13 -14.87 -4.53
C ALA A 45 0.22 -15.21 -3.07
N GLU A 46 1.51 -15.33 -2.76
CA GLU A 46 1.99 -15.63 -1.41
C GLU A 46 1.63 -14.50 -0.42
N ILE A 47 1.70 -13.23 -0.86
CA ILE A 47 1.32 -12.09 -0.02
C ILE A 47 -0.16 -12.17 0.34
N VAL A 48 -1.04 -12.37 -0.65
CA VAL A 48 -2.49 -12.45 -0.41
C VAL A 48 -2.82 -13.61 0.51
N ASP A 49 -2.28 -14.81 0.25
CA ASP A 49 -2.51 -15.97 1.10
C ASP A 49 -2.01 -15.74 2.53
N ARG A 50 -0.85 -15.09 2.67
CA ARG A 50 -0.27 -14.81 3.98
C ARG A 50 -1.15 -13.86 4.80
N ILE A 51 -1.65 -12.78 4.18
CA ILE A 51 -2.54 -11.81 4.85
C ILE A 51 -3.87 -12.47 5.24
N ARG A 52 -4.45 -13.26 4.34
CA ARG A 52 -5.68 -14.04 4.63
C ARG A 52 -5.48 -15.01 5.80
N ASN A 53 -4.37 -15.75 5.81
CA ASN A 53 -4.06 -16.71 6.87
C ASN A 53 -3.77 -16.03 8.21
N LEU A 54 -3.24 -14.83 8.22
CA LEU A 54 -3.05 -14.01 9.42
C LEU A 54 -4.36 -13.40 9.93
N GLY A 55 -5.43 -13.45 9.15
CA GLY A 55 -6.73 -12.86 9.49
C GLY A 55 -6.73 -11.34 9.57
N TRP A 56 -5.78 -10.68 8.90
CA TRP A 56 -5.72 -9.23 8.93
C TRP A 56 -6.90 -8.63 8.16
N GLN A 57 -7.55 -7.67 8.80
CA GLN A 57 -8.56 -6.84 8.16
C GLN A 57 -7.90 -5.61 7.54
N GLY A 58 -8.58 -4.99 6.57
CA GLY A 58 -8.05 -3.80 5.91
C GLY A 58 -8.94 -3.27 4.81
N VAL A 59 -8.37 -2.49 3.93
CA VAL A 59 -9.06 -1.80 2.84
C VAL A 59 -8.51 -2.21 1.48
N VAL A 60 -9.30 -2.01 0.43
CA VAL A 60 -8.86 -2.20 -0.96
C VAL A 60 -7.96 -1.05 -1.38
N GLY A 61 -6.83 -1.35 -2.04
CA GLY A 61 -5.99 -0.37 -2.71
C GLY A 61 -6.39 -0.14 -4.17
N ASN A 62 -5.81 0.85 -4.81
CA ASN A 62 -6.09 1.13 -6.22
C ASN A 62 -5.52 0.03 -7.13
N THR A 63 -4.37 -0.52 -6.82
CA THR A 63 -3.82 -1.64 -7.60
C THR A 63 -4.60 -2.92 -7.37
N ASP A 64 -5.07 -3.19 -6.14
CA ASP A 64 -6.01 -4.30 -5.89
C ASP A 64 -7.31 -4.14 -6.70
N GLN A 65 -7.84 -2.91 -6.77
CA GLN A 65 -9.02 -2.61 -7.59
C GLN A 65 -8.72 -2.75 -9.09
N MET A 66 -7.55 -2.32 -9.57
CA MET A 66 -7.09 -2.55 -10.94
C MET A 66 -7.10 -4.04 -11.32
N LEU A 67 -6.68 -4.90 -10.39
CA LEU A 67 -6.70 -6.35 -10.58
C LEU A 67 -8.10 -6.95 -10.61
N THR A 68 -9.05 -6.38 -9.88
CA THR A 68 -10.39 -6.93 -9.72
C THR A 68 -11.46 -6.28 -10.62
N SER A 69 -11.22 -5.05 -11.07
CA SER A 69 -12.12 -4.23 -11.88
C SER A 69 -11.32 -3.41 -12.91
N PRO A 70 -10.81 -4.05 -13.98
CA PRO A 70 -9.96 -3.38 -14.97
C PRO A 70 -10.59 -2.15 -15.62
N GLU A 71 -11.91 -2.10 -15.72
CA GLU A 71 -12.66 -0.95 -16.24
C GLU A 71 -12.41 0.32 -15.43
N THR A 72 -12.30 0.23 -14.11
CA THR A 72 -12.01 1.38 -13.24
C THR A 72 -10.61 1.94 -13.52
N PHE A 73 -9.64 1.06 -13.79
CA PHE A 73 -8.31 1.48 -14.19
C PHE A 73 -8.34 2.21 -15.55
N GLU A 74 -9.07 1.69 -16.52
CA GLU A 74 -9.18 2.33 -17.85
C GLU A 74 -9.83 3.72 -17.75
N GLU A 75 -10.87 3.88 -16.93
CA GLU A 75 -11.48 5.18 -16.67
C GLU A 75 -10.48 6.17 -16.07
N PHE A 76 -9.65 5.72 -15.13
CA PHE A 76 -8.61 6.55 -14.52
C PHE A 76 -7.49 6.89 -15.51
N ALA A 77 -6.99 5.91 -16.28
CA ALA A 77 -5.93 6.08 -17.26
C ALA A 77 -6.31 7.08 -18.37
N ASN A 78 -7.57 7.06 -18.81
CA ASN A 78 -8.09 7.98 -19.83
C ASN A 78 -8.09 9.45 -19.37
N GLN A 79 -8.08 9.72 -18.05
CA GLN A 79 -7.99 11.08 -17.51
C GLN A 79 -6.56 11.65 -17.57
N SER A 80 -5.56 10.81 -17.82
CA SER A 80 -4.14 11.19 -17.83
C SER A 80 -3.42 10.71 -19.08
N PRO A 81 -3.78 11.19 -20.28
CA PRO A 81 -3.24 10.70 -21.56
C PRO A 81 -1.72 10.93 -21.73
N LYS A 82 -1.13 11.82 -20.94
CA LYS A 82 0.33 12.07 -20.95
C LYS A 82 1.16 10.91 -20.35
N LEU A 83 0.52 9.98 -19.65
CA LEU A 83 1.16 8.86 -18.99
C LEU A 83 0.94 7.53 -19.73
N GLN A 84 0.74 7.55 -21.05
CA GLN A 84 0.40 6.34 -21.83
C GLN A 84 1.44 5.21 -21.70
N SER A 85 2.74 5.52 -21.69
CA SER A 85 3.79 4.52 -21.51
C SER A 85 3.64 3.80 -20.16
N LEU A 86 3.35 4.54 -19.11
CA LEU A 86 3.10 3.98 -17.78
C LEU A 86 1.84 3.09 -17.78
N TRP A 87 0.75 3.55 -18.41
CA TRP A 87 -0.50 2.78 -18.44
C TRP A 87 -0.37 1.47 -19.20
N VAL A 88 0.45 1.41 -20.27
CA VAL A 88 0.75 0.16 -20.96
C VAL A 88 1.47 -0.82 -20.03
N VAL A 89 2.51 -0.37 -19.37
CA VAL A 89 3.28 -1.18 -18.40
C VAL A 89 2.39 -1.72 -17.29
N LEU A 90 1.57 -0.85 -16.69
CA LEU A 90 0.67 -1.28 -15.59
C LEU A 90 -0.38 -2.29 -16.05
N ARG A 91 -0.91 -2.20 -17.29
CA ARG A 91 -1.82 -3.22 -17.84
C ARG A 91 -1.16 -4.58 -17.98
N GLU A 92 0.07 -4.61 -18.48
CA GLU A 92 0.82 -5.86 -18.67
C GLU A 92 1.14 -6.50 -17.31
N MET A 93 1.55 -5.70 -16.34
CA MET A 93 1.80 -6.16 -14.97
C MET A 93 0.51 -6.65 -14.30
N ALA A 94 -0.59 -5.91 -14.44
CA ALA A 94 -1.88 -6.31 -13.90
C ALA A 94 -2.37 -7.64 -14.50
N ALA A 95 -2.17 -7.85 -15.80
CA ALA A 95 -2.53 -9.11 -16.45
C ALA A 95 -1.75 -10.29 -15.86
N ALA A 96 -0.43 -10.15 -15.71
CA ALA A 96 0.42 -11.18 -15.11
C ALA A 96 0.07 -11.44 -13.62
N ALA A 97 -0.20 -10.38 -12.85
CA ALA A 97 -0.59 -10.50 -11.44
C ALA A 97 -1.95 -11.23 -11.31
N ARG A 98 -2.93 -10.92 -12.16
CA ARG A 98 -4.24 -11.60 -12.19
C ARG A 98 -4.09 -13.09 -12.47
N GLU A 99 -3.23 -13.47 -13.43
CA GLU A 99 -2.95 -14.87 -13.74
C GLU A 99 -2.32 -15.59 -12.53
N ALA A 100 -1.34 -14.96 -11.88
CA ALA A 100 -0.68 -15.53 -10.71
C ALA A 100 -1.60 -15.66 -9.49
N LEU A 101 -2.55 -14.73 -9.31
CA LEU A 101 -3.50 -14.72 -8.19
C LEU A 101 -4.59 -15.77 -8.35
N GLY A 102 -5.13 -15.93 -9.54
CA GLY A 102 -6.29 -16.77 -9.79
C GLY A 102 -7.59 -16.24 -9.15
N GLU A 103 -8.74 -16.81 -9.54
CA GLU A 103 -10.05 -16.23 -9.22
C GLU A 103 -10.37 -16.20 -7.71
N GLU A 104 -9.90 -17.16 -6.94
CA GLU A 104 -10.18 -17.20 -5.48
C GLU A 104 -9.59 -16.00 -4.76
N ARG A 105 -8.32 -15.65 -5.04
CA ARG A 105 -7.66 -14.49 -4.42
C ARG A 105 -8.22 -13.18 -4.95
N LEU A 106 -8.55 -13.11 -6.25
CA LEU A 106 -9.22 -11.95 -6.84
C LEU A 106 -10.60 -11.71 -6.22
N ALA A 107 -11.38 -12.75 -5.97
CA ALA A 107 -12.67 -12.64 -5.28
C ALA A 107 -12.50 -12.11 -3.85
N TRP A 108 -11.47 -12.53 -3.14
CA TRP A 108 -11.17 -12.00 -1.81
C TRP A 108 -10.77 -10.52 -1.86
N LEU A 109 -9.86 -10.12 -2.77
CA LEU A 109 -9.48 -8.71 -2.95
C LEU A 109 -10.71 -7.83 -3.28
N ARG A 110 -11.61 -8.33 -4.13
CA ARG A 110 -12.87 -7.64 -4.48
C ARG A 110 -13.80 -7.44 -3.28
N SER A 111 -13.71 -8.28 -2.25
CA SER A 111 -14.53 -8.19 -1.05
C SER A 111 -14.04 -7.15 -0.02
N LEU A 112 -12.85 -6.59 -0.21
CA LEU A 112 -12.28 -5.61 0.70
C LEU A 112 -13.05 -4.28 0.65
N PRO A 113 -13.33 -3.64 1.79
CA PRO A 113 -14.00 -2.36 1.83
C PRO A 113 -13.07 -1.21 1.41
N ILE A 114 -13.65 -0.07 1.00
CA ILE A 114 -12.90 1.17 0.71
C ILE A 114 -12.46 1.86 2.01
N THR A 115 -13.27 1.79 3.04
CA THR A 115 -13.02 2.43 4.34
C THR A 115 -13.23 1.41 5.45
N GLN A 116 -12.35 1.44 6.44
CA GLN A 116 -12.46 0.64 7.65
C GLN A 116 -12.34 1.52 8.90
N ILE A 117 -13.27 1.35 9.83
CA ILE A 117 -13.24 2.05 11.11
C ILE A 117 -12.94 1.05 12.22
N HIS A 118 -11.83 1.25 12.87
CA HIS A 118 -11.45 0.62 14.13
C HIS A 118 -11.26 1.74 15.17
N ALA A 119 -12.35 2.20 15.75
CA ALA A 119 -12.27 3.31 16.70
C ALA A 119 -11.15 3.11 17.73
N PRO A 120 -10.27 4.07 17.87
CA PRO A 120 -10.32 5.47 17.42
C PRO A 120 -9.58 5.76 16.09
N ILE A 121 -9.43 4.78 15.23
CA ILE A 121 -8.71 4.91 13.96
C ILE A 121 -9.69 4.73 12.79
N ALA A 122 -9.56 5.58 11.77
CA ALA A 122 -10.10 5.34 10.44
C ALA A 122 -8.96 4.99 9.47
N LEU A 123 -9.16 3.97 8.66
CA LEU A 123 -8.25 3.51 7.64
C LEU A 123 -8.91 3.60 6.27
N VAL A 124 -8.23 4.22 5.32
CA VAL A 124 -8.55 4.26 3.90
C VAL A 124 -7.27 3.98 3.11
N HIS A 125 -7.37 3.61 1.81
CA HIS A 125 -6.15 3.51 1.01
C HIS A 125 -5.66 4.89 0.55
N ALA A 126 -6.52 5.71 -0.02
CA ALA A 126 -6.18 7.06 -0.50
C ALA A 126 -7.16 8.11 0.07
N SER A 127 -8.46 7.97 -0.22
CA SER A 127 -9.50 8.84 0.32
C SER A 127 -10.74 8.01 0.72
N PRO A 128 -11.69 8.61 1.48
CA PRO A 128 -12.89 7.89 1.91
C PRO A 128 -13.78 7.37 0.77
N GLU A 129 -13.72 8.02 -0.38
CA GLU A 129 -14.58 7.72 -1.52
C GLU A 129 -13.87 6.98 -2.66
N SER A 130 -12.53 6.97 -2.65
CA SER A 130 -11.75 6.42 -3.76
C SER A 130 -10.37 5.92 -3.33
N PRO A 131 -9.97 4.73 -3.72
CA PRO A 131 -8.60 4.26 -3.51
C PRO A 131 -7.60 4.88 -4.50
N TRP A 132 -8.05 5.65 -5.51
CA TRP A 132 -7.22 6.21 -6.59
C TRP A 132 -6.77 7.65 -6.35
N ARG A 133 -7.40 8.38 -5.44
CA ARG A 133 -7.20 9.82 -5.28
C ARG A 133 -6.83 10.15 -3.85
N ALA A 134 -5.55 10.33 -3.60
CA ALA A 134 -5.02 10.84 -2.36
C ALA A 134 -4.82 12.37 -2.42
N PRO A 135 -4.79 13.05 -1.27
CA PRO A 135 -4.30 14.42 -1.22
C PRO A 135 -2.83 14.47 -1.62
N VAL A 136 -2.40 15.59 -2.20
CA VAL A 136 -0.98 15.82 -2.46
C VAL A 136 -0.21 15.90 -1.13
N PRO A 137 1.08 15.53 -1.09
CA PRO A 137 1.86 15.57 0.16
C PRO A 137 1.91 16.95 0.82
N GLU A 138 1.75 18.01 0.01
CA GLU A 138 1.77 19.41 0.42
C GLU A 138 0.38 19.96 0.79
N ALA A 139 -0.67 19.12 0.76
CA ALA A 139 -2.02 19.53 1.15
C ALA A 139 -2.02 20.20 2.54
N ASN A 140 -2.73 21.31 2.67
CA ASN A 140 -2.81 22.02 3.94
C ASN A 140 -3.80 21.36 4.91
N ASP A 141 -3.83 21.84 6.15
CA ASP A 141 -4.67 21.25 7.21
C ASP A 141 -6.17 21.37 6.92
N ASP A 142 -6.62 22.44 6.25
CA ASP A 142 -8.02 22.64 5.89
C ASP A 142 -8.46 21.63 4.81
N GLU A 143 -7.59 21.36 3.84
CA GLU A 143 -7.82 20.33 2.81
C GLU A 143 -7.92 18.94 3.43
N LEU A 144 -6.98 18.58 4.31
CA LEU A 144 -7.00 17.30 5.02
C LEU A 144 -8.20 17.18 5.95
N GLN A 145 -8.56 18.26 6.66
CA GLN A 145 -9.74 18.29 7.53
C GLN A 145 -11.03 18.14 6.72
N SER A 146 -11.12 18.77 5.56
CA SER A 146 -12.29 18.65 4.68
C SER A 146 -12.44 17.23 4.13
N LEU A 147 -11.33 16.59 3.77
CA LEU A 147 -11.33 15.26 3.17
C LEU A 147 -11.57 14.15 4.21
N TYR A 148 -10.86 14.18 5.31
CA TYR A 148 -10.83 13.09 6.28
C TYR A 148 -11.69 13.34 7.53
N GLY A 149 -12.03 14.60 7.84
CA GLY A 149 -12.87 14.95 9.00
C GLY A 149 -14.23 14.25 9.06
N PRO A 150 -14.93 14.02 7.91
CA PRO A 150 -16.18 13.27 7.90
C PRO A 150 -16.09 11.83 8.42
N LEU A 151 -14.89 11.22 8.47
CA LEU A 151 -14.68 9.89 9.06
C LEU A 151 -14.88 9.88 10.59
N GLY A 152 -14.84 11.05 11.25
CA GLY A 152 -15.19 11.20 12.65
C GLY A 152 -14.23 10.53 13.65
N GLN A 153 -13.01 10.24 13.24
CA GLN A 153 -12.01 9.58 14.09
C GLN A 153 -10.83 10.52 14.40
N PRO A 154 -10.26 10.43 15.61
CA PRO A 154 -9.11 11.27 15.99
C PRO A 154 -7.82 10.93 15.25
N VAL A 155 -7.70 9.71 14.70
CA VAL A 155 -6.56 9.32 13.87
C VAL A 155 -7.08 8.77 12.55
N VAL A 156 -6.58 9.33 11.45
CA VAL A 156 -6.86 8.84 10.09
C VAL A 156 -5.56 8.40 9.46
N VAL A 157 -5.56 7.18 8.93
CA VAL A 157 -4.39 6.58 8.29
C VAL A 157 -4.70 6.25 6.84
N TYR A 158 -3.74 6.52 5.96
CA TYR A 158 -3.82 6.16 4.56
C TYR A 158 -2.45 5.71 3.98
N GLY A 159 -2.43 5.06 2.83
CA GLY A 159 -1.26 4.58 2.10
C GLY A 159 -1.02 5.34 0.79
N HIS A 160 -0.97 4.61 -0.34
CA HIS A 160 -1.05 5.07 -1.73
C HIS A 160 0.12 5.94 -2.24
N ILE A 161 0.55 6.96 -1.50
CA ILE A 161 1.61 7.88 -1.97
C ILE A 161 3.02 7.37 -1.67
N HIS A 162 3.17 6.29 -0.91
CA HIS A 162 4.44 5.64 -0.52
C HIS A 162 5.45 6.57 0.17
N ARG A 163 4.98 7.65 0.76
CA ARG A 163 5.78 8.66 1.46
C ARG A 163 5.23 8.83 2.87
N PRO A 164 5.85 8.21 3.87
CA PRO A 164 5.32 8.25 5.22
C PRO A 164 5.48 9.63 5.84
N TYR A 165 4.43 10.07 6.50
CA TYR A 165 4.45 11.27 7.33
C TYR A 165 3.38 11.17 8.42
N ILE A 166 3.52 12.01 9.44
CA ILE A 166 2.53 12.21 10.49
C ILE A 166 2.27 13.71 10.59
N ARG A 167 1.01 14.11 10.50
CA ARG A 167 0.57 15.47 10.69
C ARG A 167 -0.43 15.53 11.83
N ASP A 168 0.01 16.14 12.92
CA ASP A 168 -0.83 16.42 14.09
C ASP A 168 -1.53 17.77 13.87
N MET A 169 -2.84 17.72 13.70
CA MET A 169 -3.69 18.88 13.50
C MET A 169 -4.55 19.11 14.73
N SER A 170 -5.15 20.29 14.87
CA SER A 170 -5.88 20.66 16.07
C SER A 170 -7.06 19.72 16.45
N LYS A 171 -7.60 18.96 15.48
CA LYS A 171 -8.79 18.13 15.66
C LYS A 171 -8.56 16.64 15.36
N MET A 172 -7.52 16.31 14.63
CA MET A 172 -7.19 14.93 14.27
C MET A 172 -5.73 14.81 13.88
N ILE A 173 -5.22 13.58 13.90
CA ILE A 173 -3.93 13.23 13.34
C ILE A 173 -4.18 12.55 11.98
N VAL A 174 -3.49 13.01 10.94
CA VAL A 174 -3.45 12.34 9.65
C VAL A 174 -2.06 11.74 9.46
N ALA A 175 -1.99 10.45 9.15
CA ALA A 175 -0.73 9.77 8.95
C ALA A 175 -0.73 8.94 7.66
N ASN A 176 0.38 8.94 6.96
CA ASN A 176 0.64 8.03 5.86
C ASN A 176 1.63 6.95 6.29
N THR A 177 1.34 5.69 5.94
CA THR A 177 2.16 4.53 6.31
C THR A 177 3.50 4.47 5.58
N GLY A 178 3.65 5.19 4.47
CA GLY A 178 4.65 4.88 3.47
C GLY A 178 4.31 3.60 2.73
N SER A 179 5.31 2.83 2.34
CA SER A 179 5.13 1.56 1.64
C SER A 179 6.06 0.49 2.21
N VAL A 180 5.54 -0.72 2.36
CA VAL A 180 6.37 -1.88 2.68
C VAL A 180 7.22 -2.30 1.49
N GLY A 181 6.62 -2.39 0.32
CA GLY A 181 7.24 -3.02 -0.84
C GLY A 181 7.84 -2.06 -1.85
N LEU A 182 7.43 -0.79 -1.88
CA LEU A 182 7.80 0.12 -2.97
C LEU A 182 7.91 1.60 -2.49
N PRO A 183 8.87 1.93 -1.62
CA PRO A 183 9.00 3.28 -1.06
C PRO A 183 9.36 4.33 -2.12
N TYR A 184 8.85 5.58 -1.93
CA TYR A 184 9.03 6.71 -2.86
C TYR A 184 9.60 7.98 -2.21
N ASP A 185 10.19 7.88 -1.04
CA ASP A 185 10.74 9.01 -0.28
C ASP A 185 12.27 9.03 -0.20
N GLY A 186 12.94 8.19 -1.01
CA GLY A 186 14.40 8.06 -1.04
C GLY A 186 14.98 7.10 0.01
N ASP A 187 14.16 6.62 0.94
CA ASP A 187 14.56 5.60 1.92
C ASP A 187 14.06 4.22 1.46
N ARG A 188 14.99 3.34 1.10
CA ARG A 188 14.70 2.00 0.54
C ARG A 188 14.19 0.98 1.56
N ARG A 189 14.19 1.33 2.85
CA ARG A 189 13.65 0.46 3.91
C ARG A 189 12.13 0.36 3.80
N ALA A 190 11.60 -0.81 4.13
CA ALA A 190 10.15 -0.97 4.29
C ALA A 190 9.61 -0.01 5.36
N SER A 191 8.42 0.52 5.14
CA SER A 191 7.76 1.42 6.08
C SER A 191 6.39 0.88 6.47
N TYR A 192 6.07 1.00 7.76
CA TYR A 192 4.72 0.80 8.29
C TYR A 192 4.46 1.75 9.46
N LEU A 193 3.21 1.88 9.88
CA LEU A 193 2.82 2.74 10.99
C LEU A 193 2.52 1.89 12.23
N LEU A 194 3.08 2.29 13.39
CA LEU A 194 2.74 1.75 14.70
C LEU A 194 2.05 2.84 15.51
N ILE A 195 0.87 2.55 16.07
CA ILE A 195 0.08 3.50 16.86
C ILE A 195 -0.06 2.95 18.26
N ASP A 196 0.49 3.64 19.25
CA ASP A 196 0.35 3.32 20.66
C ASP A 196 -0.33 4.48 21.39
N ASP A 197 -1.48 4.21 22.02
CA ASP A 197 -2.29 5.23 22.70
C ASP A 197 -2.50 6.52 21.88
N LEU A 198 -2.96 6.37 20.62
CA LEU A 198 -3.18 7.43 19.64
C LEU A 198 -1.93 8.18 19.18
N LYS A 199 -0.75 7.70 19.50
CA LYS A 199 0.51 8.29 19.05
C LYS A 199 1.08 7.43 17.91
N PRO A 200 0.94 7.88 16.65
CA PRO A 200 1.53 7.18 15.52
C PRO A 200 3.05 7.37 15.49
N GLU A 201 3.75 6.31 15.13
CA GLU A 201 5.19 6.26 14.88
C GLU A 201 5.44 5.59 13.54
N ILE A 202 6.29 6.19 12.69
CA ILE A 202 6.75 5.57 11.45
C ILE A 202 7.87 4.59 11.77
N ARG A 203 7.65 3.31 11.43
CA ARG A 203 8.66 2.27 11.54
C ARG A 203 9.37 2.07 10.21
N ARG A 204 10.71 1.96 10.26
CA ARG A 204 11.54 1.66 9.10
C ARG A 204 12.27 0.35 9.33
N VAL A 205 12.07 -0.59 8.41
CA VAL A 205 12.60 -1.96 8.55
C VAL A 205 13.53 -2.26 7.38
N GLU A 206 14.77 -2.60 7.70
CA GLU A 206 15.73 -3.08 6.71
C GLU A 206 15.35 -4.48 6.23
N TYR A 207 15.55 -4.75 4.96
CA TYR A 207 15.37 -6.07 4.36
C TYR A 207 16.46 -6.37 3.34
N ASP A 208 16.62 -7.62 2.98
CA ASP A 208 17.60 -8.06 1.97
C ASP A 208 17.12 -7.67 0.56
N MET A 209 17.49 -6.47 0.12
CA MET A 209 17.18 -5.95 -1.21
C MET A 209 17.72 -6.86 -2.32
N ASN A 210 18.93 -7.42 -2.16
CA ASN A 210 19.53 -8.29 -3.19
C ASN A 210 18.72 -9.58 -3.34
N ARG A 211 18.18 -10.11 -2.26
CA ARG A 211 17.27 -11.27 -2.30
C ARG A 211 16.02 -10.95 -3.10
N GLU A 212 15.39 -9.78 -2.86
CA GLU A 212 14.18 -9.36 -3.59
C GLU A 212 14.47 -9.12 -5.09
N LEU A 213 15.53 -8.40 -5.43
CA LEU A 213 15.95 -8.17 -6.82
C LEU A 213 16.21 -9.49 -7.53
N GLY A 214 16.86 -10.43 -6.85
CA GLY A 214 17.09 -11.77 -7.39
C GLY A 214 15.79 -12.57 -7.56
N ALA A 215 14.84 -12.46 -6.66
CA ALA A 215 13.53 -13.10 -6.78
C ALA A 215 12.73 -12.50 -7.94
N LEU A 216 12.70 -11.19 -8.05
CA LEU A 216 12.02 -10.44 -9.11
C LEU A 216 12.58 -10.80 -10.49
N SER A 217 13.91 -10.85 -10.66
CA SER A 217 14.55 -11.25 -11.91
C SER A 217 14.21 -12.68 -12.35
N ARG A 218 13.95 -13.59 -11.41
CA ARG A 218 13.58 -14.98 -11.68
C ARG A 218 12.09 -15.23 -11.81
N SER A 219 11.26 -14.29 -11.39
CA SER A 219 9.79 -14.46 -11.36
C SER A 219 9.16 -14.58 -12.74
N GLY A 220 9.82 -14.07 -13.78
CA GLY A 220 9.23 -13.92 -15.11
C GLY A 220 8.16 -12.81 -15.18
N PHE A 221 8.02 -12.00 -14.11
CA PHE A 221 7.06 -10.91 -14.08
C PHE A 221 7.44 -9.83 -15.10
N PRO A 222 6.50 -9.28 -15.87
CA PRO A 222 6.81 -8.26 -16.86
C PRO A 222 7.36 -7.00 -16.19
N HIS A 223 8.25 -6.31 -16.88
CA HIS A 223 8.88 -5.06 -16.42
C HIS A 223 9.66 -5.16 -15.10
N ALA A 224 10.16 -6.35 -14.76
CA ALA A 224 10.95 -6.58 -13.55
C ALA A 224 12.13 -5.60 -13.40
N ASP A 225 12.78 -5.23 -14.51
CA ASP A 225 13.88 -4.26 -14.51
C ASP A 225 13.44 -2.84 -14.13
N TRP A 226 12.22 -2.44 -14.49
CA TRP A 226 11.65 -1.16 -14.07
C TRP A 226 11.36 -1.14 -12.56
N VAL A 227 10.76 -2.21 -12.06
CA VAL A 227 10.52 -2.38 -10.62
C VAL A 227 11.84 -2.39 -9.85
N ALA A 228 12.86 -3.10 -10.35
CA ALA A 228 14.19 -3.14 -9.74
C ALA A 228 14.79 -1.73 -9.61
N ARG A 229 14.78 -0.92 -10.69
CA ARG A 229 15.26 0.48 -10.63
C ARG A 229 14.51 1.32 -9.60
N THR A 230 13.21 1.12 -9.48
CA THR A 230 12.38 1.82 -8.48
C THR A 230 12.79 1.43 -7.06
N LEU A 231 12.96 0.14 -6.79
CA LEU A 231 13.43 -0.37 -5.49
C LEU A 231 14.83 0.15 -5.15
N GLU A 232 15.77 0.10 -6.09
CA GLU A 232 17.15 0.56 -5.89
C GLU A 232 17.26 2.06 -5.63
N SER A 233 16.37 2.86 -6.21
CA SER A 233 16.36 4.31 -6.02
C SER A 233 15.55 4.75 -4.78
N GLY A 234 14.58 3.94 -4.35
CA GLY A 234 13.59 4.35 -3.36
C GLY A 234 12.72 5.52 -3.82
N ALA A 235 12.56 5.69 -5.15
CA ALA A 235 11.84 6.81 -5.75
C ALA A 235 11.08 6.34 -7.00
N PRO A 236 9.93 6.98 -7.33
CA PRO A 236 9.17 6.62 -8.51
C PRO A 236 10.02 6.80 -9.77
N GLN A 237 10.01 5.82 -10.64
CA GLN A 237 10.67 5.84 -11.94
C GLN A 237 9.62 5.80 -13.04
N MET A 238 9.92 6.41 -14.18
CA MET A 238 9.13 6.17 -15.40
C MET A 238 9.67 4.93 -16.12
N PRO A 239 8.79 4.09 -16.69
CA PRO A 239 9.19 2.87 -17.38
C PRO A 239 9.91 3.13 -18.71
#